data_2725e4180e041f71c37a176ffc283abc
#
_entry.id   2725e4180e041f71c37a176ffc283abc
#
_cell.length_a   1.000
_cell.length_b   1.000
_cell.length_c   1.000
_cell.angle_alpha   90.00
_cell.angle_beta   90.00
_cell.angle_gamma   90.00
#
_symmetry.space_group_name_H-M   'P 1'
#
loop_
_entity.id
_entity.type
_entity.pdbx_description
1 polymer ?
#
loop_
_entity_poly.entity_id
_entity_poly.type
_entity_poly.pdbx_seq_one_letter_code
_entity_poly.pdbx_strand_id
1 'polypeptide(L)'
;MKKLLTLVALTLVAAISINASAQSLVGKWNAEAGGGQYAMIQSMGGEIEEVDNLWTFSSNDTYTVHSYIKAHADVMGVTMYIEMEMTESGSWELINNALVLTSKDYNFAKLNFTFSDPSLNSAGDMIKSNLLDAYNSLVGQSIVYDIEFKDNNTVELEYDNDVMPLGFTLTRTK
;
A
#
# COMPACT_ATOMS: atom_id res chain seq x y z
N MET A 1 -37.74 -11.78 -29.64
CA MET A 1 -37.90 -11.80 -28.20
C MET A 1 -36.86 -12.63 -27.47
N LYS A 2 -36.56 -13.90 -27.88
CA LYS A 2 -35.53 -14.75 -27.20
C LYS A 2 -34.11 -14.15 -27.19
N LYS A 3 -33.67 -13.47 -28.27
CA LYS A 3 -32.33 -12.85 -28.37
C LYS A 3 -32.18 -11.59 -27.48
N LEU A 4 -33.26 -10.87 -27.21
CA LEU A 4 -33.25 -9.70 -26.33
C LEU A 4 -33.15 -10.09 -24.86
N LEU A 5 -33.80 -11.18 -24.48
CA LEU A 5 -33.73 -11.75 -23.12
C LEU A 5 -32.31 -12.27 -22.80
N THR A 6 -31.62 -12.86 -23.81
CA THR A 6 -30.24 -13.35 -23.61
C THR A 6 -29.25 -12.19 -23.44
N LEU A 7 -29.45 -11.07 -24.14
CA LEU A 7 -28.58 -9.91 -24.01
C LEU A 7 -28.75 -9.22 -22.63
N VAL A 8 -30.00 -9.10 -22.17
CA VAL A 8 -30.30 -8.54 -20.83
C VAL A 8 -29.74 -9.43 -19.71
N ALA A 9 -29.81 -10.76 -19.88
CA ALA A 9 -29.24 -11.68 -18.89
C ALA A 9 -27.69 -11.60 -18.85
N LEU A 10 -27.03 -11.45 -20.02
CA LEU A 10 -25.56 -11.30 -20.06
C LEU A 10 -25.09 -9.98 -19.43
N THR A 11 -25.80 -8.87 -19.65
CA THR A 11 -25.46 -7.59 -19.03
C THR A 11 -25.72 -7.60 -17.52
N LEU A 12 -26.77 -8.31 -17.06
CA LEU A 12 -27.06 -8.43 -15.64
C LEU A 12 -25.99 -9.27 -14.91
N VAL A 13 -25.51 -10.36 -15.54
CA VAL A 13 -24.47 -11.21 -14.98
C VAL A 13 -23.14 -10.46 -14.90
N ALA A 14 -22.77 -9.66 -15.91
CA ALA A 14 -21.56 -8.84 -15.87
C ALA A 14 -21.63 -7.77 -14.77
N ALA A 15 -22.78 -7.09 -14.60
CA ALA A 15 -22.97 -6.11 -13.53
C ALA A 15 -22.93 -6.73 -12.12
N ILE A 16 -23.45 -7.95 -11.97
CA ILE A 16 -23.42 -8.67 -10.68
C ILE A 16 -21.97 -9.12 -10.37
N SER A 17 -21.19 -9.52 -11.37
CA SER A 17 -19.80 -9.95 -11.18
C SER A 17 -18.91 -8.79 -10.73
N ILE A 18 -19.07 -7.61 -11.31
CA ILE A 18 -18.30 -6.41 -10.94
C ILE A 18 -18.63 -5.98 -9.50
N ASN A 19 -19.93 -5.97 -9.14
CA ASN A 19 -20.36 -5.63 -7.79
C ASN A 19 -19.92 -6.67 -6.74
N ALA A 20 -19.90 -7.95 -7.08
CA ALA A 20 -19.46 -9.02 -6.19
C ALA A 20 -17.94 -8.91 -5.90
N SER A 21 -17.12 -8.56 -6.89
CA SER A 21 -15.68 -8.36 -6.71
C SER A 21 -15.37 -7.12 -5.88
N ALA A 22 -16.06 -6.00 -6.13
CA ALA A 22 -15.93 -4.78 -5.35
C ALA A 22 -16.38 -4.99 -3.88
N GLN A 23 -17.48 -5.68 -3.66
CA GLN A 23 -17.93 -6.04 -2.31
C GLN A 23 -16.97 -6.99 -1.59
N SER A 24 -16.24 -7.84 -2.34
CA SER A 24 -15.28 -8.75 -1.73
C SER A 24 -14.03 -8.03 -1.21
N LEU A 25 -13.66 -6.86 -1.74
CA LEU A 25 -12.53 -6.07 -1.26
C LEU A 25 -12.86 -5.28 0.00
N VAL A 26 -14.14 -4.88 0.21
CA VAL A 26 -14.56 -4.15 1.42
C VAL A 26 -14.22 -4.93 2.68
N GLY A 27 -13.53 -4.29 3.62
CA GLY A 27 -13.10 -4.90 4.89
C GLY A 27 -11.70 -4.48 5.30
N LYS A 28 -11.15 -5.20 6.28
CA LYS A 28 -9.80 -4.99 6.79
C LYS A 28 -8.89 -6.13 6.35
N TRP A 29 -7.67 -5.77 5.99
CA TRP A 29 -6.69 -6.67 5.42
C TRP A 29 -5.31 -6.38 5.98
N ASN A 30 -4.62 -7.41 6.42
CA ASN A 30 -3.19 -7.33 6.67
C ASN A 30 -2.45 -7.45 5.34
N ALA A 31 -1.57 -6.50 5.05
CA ALA A 31 -0.72 -6.56 3.89
C ALA A 31 0.66 -7.12 4.25
N GLU A 32 1.00 -8.24 3.66
CA GLU A 32 2.39 -8.70 3.64
C GLU A 32 3.09 -7.94 2.51
N ALA A 33 4.10 -7.15 2.86
CA ALA A 33 4.86 -6.42 1.87
C ALA A 33 5.68 -7.39 1.03
N GLY A 34 5.36 -7.48 -0.24
CA GLY A 34 6.22 -8.10 -1.24
C GLY A 34 7.29 -7.11 -1.69
N GLY A 35 8.53 -7.39 -1.35
CA GLY A 35 9.70 -6.91 -2.05
C GLY A 35 10.14 -5.45 -1.89
N GLY A 36 9.32 -4.44 -2.18
CA GLY A 36 9.80 -3.08 -2.43
C GLY A 36 10.48 -2.37 -1.25
N GLN A 37 9.76 -2.07 -0.18
CA GLN A 37 10.32 -1.38 1.00
C GLN A 37 11.31 -2.27 1.75
N TYR A 38 11.01 -3.57 1.84
CA TYR A 38 11.92 -4.55 2.46
C TYR A 38 13.20 -4.70 1.66
N ALA A 39 13.10 -4.84 0.33
CA ALA A 39 14.26 -4.97 -0.54
C ALA A 39 15.17 -3.74 -0.43
N MET A 40 14.61 -2.53 -0.30
CA MET A 40 15.38 -1.31 -0.12
C MET A 40 16.16 -1.32 1.20
N ILE A 41 15.51 -1.66 2.33
CA ILE A 41 16.17 -1.76 3.64
C ILE A 41 17.24 -2.86 3.62
N GLN A 42 16.92 -4.03 3.09
CA GLN A 42 17.87 -5.13 2.95
C GLN A 42 19.04 -4.80 2.03
N SER A 43 18.81 -4.07 0.93
CA SER A 43 19.90 -3.65 0.02
C SER A 43 20.89 -2.69 0.67
N MET A 44 20.47 -1.97 1.72
CA MET A 44 21.33 -1.13 2.55
C MET A 44 22.01 -1.92 3.70
N GLY A 45 21.89 -3.25 3.72
CA GLY A 45 22.39 -4.08 4.81
C GLY A 45 21.56 -3.97 6.09
N GLY A 46 20.29 -3.60 5.94
CA GLY A 46 19.40 -3.37 7.06
C GLY A 46 18.58 -4.58 7.46
N GLU A 47 18.06 -4.52 8.67
CA GLU A 47 17.16 -5.51 9.27
C GLU A 47 15.87 -4.82 9.71
N ILE A 48 14.73 -5.47 9.42
CA ILE A 48 13.41 -5.02 9.87
C ILE A 48 13.13 -5.72 11.20
N GLU A 49 12.95 -4.92 12.25
CA GLU A 49 12.65 -5.41 13.61
C GLU A 49 11.14 -5.63 13.78
N GLU A 50 10.32 -4.72 13.24
CA GLU A 50 8.89 -4.77 13.37
C GLU A 50 8.22 -4.12 12.16
N VAL A 51 7.11 -4.69 11.72
CA VAL A 51 6.28 -4.14 10.64
C VAL A 51 4.83 -4.52 10.84
N ASP A 52 3.94 -3.56 10.61
CA ASP A 52 2.49 -3.75 10.53
C ASP A 52 1.94 -2.92 9.38
N ASN A 53 1.09 -3.53 8.57
CA ASN A 53 0.43 -2.87 7.45
C ASN A 53 -1.04 -3.30 7.42
N LEU A 54 -1.91 -2.43 7.88
CA LEU A 54 -3.34 -2.66 7.90
C LEU A 54 -4.04 -1.80 6.85
N TRP A 55 -4.65 -2.46 5.88
CA TRP A 55 -5.46 -1.83 4.86
C TRP A 55 -6.94 -1.96 5.20
N THR A 56 -7.68 -0.89 5.02
CA THR A 56 -9.14 -0.89 5.23
C THR A 56 -9.81 -0.30 4.01
N PHE A 57 -10.65 -1.08 3.34
CA PHE A 57 -11.50 -0.63 2.25
C PHE A 57 -12.93 -0.51 2.74
N SER A 58 -13.51 0.67 2.57
CA SER A 58 -14.87 0.99 3.04
C SER A 58 -15.86 0.93 1.87
N SER A 59 -17.12 0.64 2.16
CA SER A 59 -18.20 0.54 1.17
C SER A 59 -18.61 1.88 0.54
N ASN A 60 -18.06 2.99 1.00
CA ASN A 60 -18.23 4.34 0.44
C ASN A 60 -17.04 4.75 -0.44
N ASP A 61 -16.32 3.78 -1.01
CA ASP A 61 -15.20 3.96 -1.92
C ASP A 61 -14.02 4.74 -1.33
N THR A 62 -13.86 4.69 0.01
CA THR A 62 -12.69 5.24 0.70
C THR A 62 -11.80 4.13 1.22
N TYR A 63 -10.51 4.40 1.30
CA TYR A 63 -9.55 3.49 1.93
C TYR A 63 -8.68 4.22 2.95
N THR A 64 -8.13 3.43 3.86
CA THR A 64 -7.02 3.82 4.73
C THR A 64 -5.98 2.72 4.77
N VAL A 65 -4.72 3.12 4.80
CA VAL A 65 -3.57 2.23 5.04
C VAL A 65 -2.86 2.75 6.28
N HIS A 66 -2.82 1.95 7.32
CA HIS A 66 -1.98 2.20 8.49
C HIS A 66 -0.72 1.37 8.34
N SER A 67 0.43 2.03 8.33
CA SER A 67 1.74 1.40 8.21
C SER A 67 2.62 1.76 9.39
N TYR A 68 3.21 0.75 10.01
CA TYR A 68 4.26 0.90 10.99
C TYR A 68 5.48 0.10 10.57
N ILE A 69 6.65 0.71 10.67
CA ILE A 69 7.92 0.04 10.43
C ILE A 69 8.96 0.49 11.46
N LYS A 70 9.67 -0.48 12.01
CA LYS A 70 10.85 -0.28 12.80
C LYS A 70 11.99 -1.11 12.23
N ALA A 71 13.09 -0.45 11.90
CA ALA A 71 14.20 -1.07 11.20
C ALA A 71 15.53 -0.39 11.56
N HIS A 72 16.64 -1.05 11.26
CA HIS A 72 17.95 -0.41 11.24
C HIS A 72 18.72 -0.82 9.99
N ALA A 73 19.69 0.00 9.60
CA ALA A 73 20.60 -0.30 8.50
C ALA A 73 22.00 0.26 8.77
N ASP A 74 23.01 -0.46 8.36
CA ASP A 74 24.40 -0.01 8.47
C ASP A 74 24.81 0.74 7.20
N VAL A 75 25.00 2.04 7.35
CA VAL A 75 25.39 2.93 6.25
C VAL A 75 26.81 3.45 6.52
N MET A 76 27.78 2.99 5.73
CA MET A 76 29.19 3.41 5.84
C MET A 76 29.79 3.24 7.26
N GLY A 77 29.40 2.19 7.97
CA GLY A 77 29.90 1.89 9.33
C GLY A 77 29.19 2.66 10.45
N VAL A 78 28.10 3.33 10.13
CA VAL A 78 27.21 3.99 11.10
C VAL A 78 25.83 3.35 11.01
N THR A 79 25.29 2.92 12.14
CA THR A 79 23.93 2.34 12.17
C THR A 79 22.90 3.46 12.17
N MET A 80 22.00 3.43 11.18
CA MET A 80 20.82 4.27 11.11
C MET A 80 19.61 3.48 11.63
N TYR A 81 18.87 4.07 12.55
CA TYR A 81 17.61 3.54 13.09
C TYR A 81 16.44 4.30 12.46
N ILE A 82 15.45 3.56 12.03
CA ILE A 82 14.25 4.05 11.36
C ILE A 82 13.04 3.65 12.19
N GLU A 83 12.19 4.61 12.54
CA GLU A 83 10.86 4.35 13.09
C GLU A 83 9.86 5.23 12.35
N MET A 84 8.92 4.62 11.65
CA MET A 84 7.88 5.31 10.90
C MET A 84 6.52 4.73 11.23
N GLU A 85 5.57 5.60 11.55
CA GLU A 85 4.15 5.27 11.69
C GLU A 85 3.36 6.27 10.88
N MET A 86 2.64 5.78 9.88
CA MET A 86 1.94 6.58 8.90
C MET A 86 0.53 6.05 8.66
N THR A 87 -0.39 6.96 8.43
CA THR A 87 -1.71 6.65 7.89
C THR A 87 -1.88 7.36 6.56
N GLU A 88 -2.09 6.61 5.51
CA GLU A 88 -2.54 7.09 4.21
C GLU A 88 -4.06 6.97 4.14
N SER A 89 -4.73 7.94 3.53
CA SER A 89 -6.16 7.88 3.23
C SER A 89 -6.47 8.38 1.83
N GLY A 90 -7.54 7.84 1.24
CA GLY A 90 -7.91 8.21 -0.10
C GLY A 90 -9.22 7.59 -0.57
N SER A 91 -9.39 7.57 -1.88
CA SER A 91 -10.50 6.88 -2.55
C SER A 91 -9.98 5.71 -3.38
N TRP A 92 -10.78 4.65 -3.46
CA TRP A 92 -10.48 3.48 -4.27
C TRP A 92 -11.60 3.21 -5.28
N GLU A 93 -11.22 2.63 -6.39
CA GLU A 93 -12.13 2.18 -7.43
C GLU A 93 -11.60 0.86 -8.01
N LEU A 94 -12.51 -0.08 -8.28
CA LEU A 94 -12.19 -1.33 -8.96
C LEU A 94 -12.75 -1.30 -10.38
N ILE A 95 -11.87 -1.25 -11.37
CA ILE A 95 -12.21 -1.21 -12.79
C ILE A 95 -11.68 -2.48 -13.45
N ASN A 96 -12.57 -3.40 -13.80
CA ASN A 96 -12.19 -4.73 -14.28
C ASN A 96 -11.31 -5.45 -13.22
N ASN A 97 -10.04 -5.71 -13.56
CA ASN A 97 -9.05 -6.32 -12.66
C ASN A 97 -8.00 -5.31 -12.19
N ALA A 98 -8.31 -4.03 -12.24
CA ALA A 98 -7.43 -2.97 -11.78
C ALA A 98 -8.01 -2.28 -10.55
N LEU A 99 -7.23 -2.24 -9.47
CA LEU A 99 -7.51 -1.44 -8.28
C LEU A 99 -6.82 -0.10 -8.43
N VAL A 100 -7.61 0.97 -8.51
CA VAL A 100 -7.11 2.34 -8.59
C VAL A 100 -7.21 2.95 -7.20
N LEU A 101 -6.09 3.37 -6.63
CA LEU A 101 -6.01 4.10 -5.36
C LEU A 101 -5.60 5.53 -5.63
N THR A 102 -6.42 6.49 -5.18
CA THR A 102 -6.09 7.92 -5.28
C THR A 102 -5.86 8.47 -3.87
N SER A 103 -4.62 8.81 -3.57
CA SER A 103 -4.22 9.32 -2.26
C SER A 103 -4.74 10.73 -2.04
N LYS A 104 -5.28 11.00 -0.85
CA LYS A 104 -5.80 12.32 -0.45
C LYS A 104 -5.02 12.94 0.69
N ASP A 105 -4.46 12.12 1.57
CA ASP A 105 -3.76 12.57 2.75
C ASP A 105 -2.76 11.54 3.26
N TYR A 106 -1.64 12.02 3.78
CA TYR A 106 -0.62 11.25 4.49
C TYR A 106 -0.37 11.88 5.85
N ASN A 107 -0.64 11.15 6.90
CA ASN A 107 -0.42 11.59 8.28
C ASN A 107 0.64 10.74 8.96
N PHE A 108 1.73 11.36 9.39
CA PHE A 108 2.82 10.70 10.10
C PHE A 108 2.67 10.90 11.61
N ALA A 109 2.30 9.84 12.33
CA ALA A 109 2.31 9.82 13.78
C ALA A 109 3.74 9.74 14.32
N LYS A 110 4.61 9.02 13.60
CA LYS A 110 6.05 8.95 13.88
C LYS A 110 6.83 9.00 12.58
N LEU A 111 7.94 9.72 12.59
CA LEU A 111 8.90 9.76 11.50
C LEU A 111 10.27 10.13 12.07
N ASN A 112 11.03 9.12 12.47
CA ASN A 112 12.30 9.27 13.15
C ASN A 112 13.41 8.56 12.39
N PHE A 113 14.48 9.29 12.14
CA PHE A 113 15.75 8.78 11.63
C PHE A 113 16.82 9.21 12.61
N THR A 114 17.42 8.25 13.29
CA THR A 114 18.51 8.49 14.25
C THR A 114 19.72 7.67 13.87
N PHE A 115 20.90 8.12 14.29
CA PHE A 115 22.16 7.48 13.97
C PHE A 115 22.91 7.08 15.24
N SER A 116 23.69 6.00 15.17
CA SER A 116 24.61 5.62 16.25
C SER A 116 25.68 6.70 16.51
N ASP A 117 25.97 7.55 15.50
CA ASP A 117 26.79 8.75 15.64
C ASP A 117 25.90 9.99 15.74
N PRO A 118 25.84 10.68 16.92
CA PRO A 118 25.00 11.87 17.09
C PRO A 118 25.36 13.05 16.19
N SER A 119 26.59 13.09 15.63
CA SER A 119 26.98 14.16 14.71
C SER A 119 26.19 14.14 13.40
N LEU A 120 25.51 13.02 13.08
CA LEU A 120 24.67 12.85 11.89
C LEU A 120 23.19 13.14 12.12
N ASN A 121 22.79 13.65 13.27
CA ASN A 121 21.36 13.94 13.55
C ASN A 121 20.76 14.92 12.52
N SER A 122 21.55 15.92 12.07
CA SER A 122 21.10 16.83 11.00
C SER A 122 20.83 16.12 9.66
N ALA A 123 21.50 15.00 9.38
CA ALA A 123 21.21 14.18 8.20
C ALA A 123 19.86 13.47 8.36
N GLY A 124 19.52 13.02 9.57
CA GLY A 124 18.20 12.46 9.89
C GLY A 124 17.08 13.45 9.65
N ASP A 125 17.23 14.70 10.08
CA ASP A 125 16.26 15.77 9.86
C ASP A 125 16.09 16.08 8.35
N MET A 126 17.17 16.02 7.58
CA MET A 126 17.12 16.22 6.12
C MET A 126 16.41 15.08 5.43
N ILE A 127 16.67 13.83 5.82
CA ILE A 127 15.96 12.64 5.29
C ILE A 127 14.47 12.77 5.57
N LYS A 128 14.10 13.12 6.79
CA LYS A 128 12.72 13.34 7.21
C LYS A 128 12.03 14.41 6.34
N SER A 129 12.67 15.56 6.15
CA SER A 129 12.11 16.64 5.32
C SER A 129 11.89 16.21 3.89
N ASN A 130 12.89 15.57 3.27
CA ASN A 130 12.78 15.08 1.89
C ASN A 130 11.67 14.03 1.73
N LEU A 131 11.50 13.15 2.72
CA LEU A 131 10.46 12.14 2.70
C LEU A 131 9.07 12.77 2.80
N LEU A 132 8.87 13.74 3.70
CA LEU A 132 7.62 14.48 3.81
C LEU A 132 7.26 15.20 2.50
N ASP A 133 8.24 15.85 1.86
CA ASP A 133 8.03 16.52 0.57
C ASP A 133 7.66 15.51 -0.53
N ALA A 134 8.31 14.35 -0.55
CA ALA A 134 7.98 13.28 -1.49
C ALA A 134 6.53 12.79 -1.32
N TYR A 135 6.10 12.48 -0.08
CA TYR A 135 4.72 12.04 0.17
C TYR A 135 3.71 13.15 -0.13
N ASN A 136 4.00 14.41 0.20
CA ASN A 136 3.14 15.53 -0.16
C ASN A 136 2.94 15.65 -1.67
N SER A 137 3.96 15.31 -2.46
CA SER A 137 3.86 15.31 -3.93
C SER A 137 2.97 14.19 -4.48
N LEU A 138 2.71 13.13 -3.71
CA LEU A 138 1.83 12.03 -4.09
C LEU A 138 0.35 12.32 -3.81
N VAL A 139 0.03 13.36 -3.04
CA VAL A 139 -1.37 13.75 -2.77
C VAL A 139 -2.07 14.11 -4.09
N GLY A 140 -3.22 13.48 -4.32
CA GLY A 140 -3.99 13.60 -5.56
C GLY A 140 -3.48 12.71 -6.71
N GLN A 141 -2.39 11.98 -6.52
CA GLN A 141 -1.90 10.99 -7.49
C GLN A 141 -2.68 9.68 -7.36
N SER A 142 -2.82 8.98 -8.48
CA SER A 142 -3.43 7.65 -8.51
C SER A 142 -2.38 6.59 -8.81
N ILE A 143 -2.44 5.50 -8.07
CA ILE A 143 -1.66 4.28 -8.31
C ILE A 143 -2.63 3.21 -8.78
N VAL A 144 -2.25 2.45 -9.79
CA VAL A 144 -3.05 1.38 -10.37
C VAL A 144 -2.34 0.06 -10.09
N TYR A 145 -3.03 -0.84 -9.42
CA TYR A 145 -2.57 -2.21 -9.17
C TYR A 145 -3.39 -3.18 -10.01
N ASP A 146 -2.74 -4.15 -10.62
CA ASP A 146 -3.42 -5.35 -11.05
C ASP A 146 -3.83 -6.16 -9.82
N ILE A 147 -5.11 -6.59 -9.77
CA ILE A 147 -5.67 -7.28 -8.61
C ILE A 147 -6.12 -8.68 -8.98
N GLU A 148 -5.67 -9.67 -8.22
CA GLU A 148 -6.11 -11.05 -8.33
C GLU A 148 -6.69 -11.55 -7.01
N PHE A 149 -7.97 -11.94 -7.02
CA PHE A 149 -8.62 -12.60 -5.88
C PHE A 149 -8.27 -14.09 -5.90
N LYS A 150 -7.41 -14.55 -4.99
CA LYS A 150 -7.06 -15.98 -4.86
C LYS A 150 -8.19 -16.76 -4.19
N ASP A 151 -8.83 -16.14 -3.19
CA ASP A 151 -10.03 -16.63 -2.50
C ASP A 151 -10.76 -15.49 -1.79
N ASN A 152 -11.71 -15.79 -0.90
CA ASN A 152 -12.48 -14.78 -0.15
C ASN A 152 -11.66 -14.02 0.90
N ASN A 153 -10.46 -14.52 1.24
CA ASN A 153 -9.63 -14.00 2.31
C ASN A 153 -8.24 -13.57 1.84
N THR A 154 -7.90 -13.81 0.57
CA THR A 154 -6.57 -13.55 0.02
C THR A 154 -6.67 -12.83 -1.31
N VAL A 155 -5.98 -11.71 -1.42
CA VAL A 155 -5.89 -10.89 -2.63
C VAL A 155 -4.42 -10.59 -2.91
N GLU A 156 -4.00 -10.73 -4.15
CA GLU A 156 -2.71 -10.27 -4.62
C GLU A 156 -2.86 -8.96 -5.38
N LEU A 157 -2.01 -8.00 -5.07
CA LEU A 157 -1.88 -6.72 -5.77
C LEU A 157 -0.49 -6.65 -6.39
N GLU A 158 -0.43 -6.36 -7.68
CA GLU A 158 0.82 -6.16 -8.40
C GLU A 158 0.83 -4.75 -9.01
N TYR A 159 1.90 -4.03 -8.76
CA TYR A 159 2.19 -2.75 -9.40
C TYR A 159 3.36 -2.95 -10.34
N ASP A 160 3.07 -2.99 -11.64
CA ASP A 160 4.10 -3.12 -12.67
C ASP A 160 4.71 -1.73 -12.92
N ASN A 161 5.91 -1.56 -12.40
CA ASN A 161 6.72 -0.37 -12.64
C ASN A 161 8.12 -0.84 -13.06
N ASP A 162 8.58 -0.38 -14.21
CA ASP A 162 9.88 -0.73 -14.79
C ASP A 162 11.07 -0.49 -13.83
N VAL A 163 10.87 0.33 -12.79
CA VAL A 163 11.92 0.71 -11.83
C VAL A 163 11.91 -0.18 -10.58
N MET A 164 10.74 -0.53 -10.08
CA MET A 164 10.60 -1.33 -8.87
C MET A 164 9.21 -2.02 -8.85
N PRO A 165 9.14 -3.30 -9.23
CA PRO A 165 7.89 -4.04 -9.10
C PRO A 165 7.52 -4.13 -7.62
N LEU A 166 6.34 -3.64 -7.27
CA LEU A 166 5.78 -3.72 -5.94
C LEU A 166 4.62 -4.72 -5.97
N GLY A 167 4.66 -5.69 -5.08
CA GLY A 167 3.55 -6.62 -4.89
C GLY A 167 3.14 -6.66 -3.42
N PHE A 168 1.86 -6.88 -3.17
CA PHE A 168 1.30 -7.06 -1.83
C PHE A 168 0.38 -8.27 -1.83
N THR A 169 0.52 -9.11 -0.82
CA THR A 169 -0.49 -10.10 -0.49
C THR A 169 -1.34 -9.56 0.64
N LEU A 170 -2.62 -9.34 0.37
CA LEU A 170 -3.59 -8.91 1.36
C LEU A 170 -4.31 -10.13 1.93
N THR A 171 -4.26 -10.30 3.25
CA THR A 171 -4.99 -11.34 3.97
C THR A 171 -6.05 -10.71 4.86
N ARG A 172 -7.31 -11.16 4.72
CA ARG A 172 -8.44 -10.61 5.49
C ARG A 172 -8.25 -10.81 6.98
N THR A 173 -8.40 -9.75 7.75
CA THR A 173 -8.39 -9.84 9.22
C THR A 173 -9.68 -10.48 9.71
N LYS A 174 -9.59 -11.31 10.74
CA LYS A 174 -10.74 -11.96 11.39
C LYS A 174 -11.47 -11.00 12.33
#